data_685572d012cd86dbd685a7c40d8133f0
#
_entry.id   685572d012cd86dbd685a7c40d8133f0
#
_cell.length_a   1.000
_cell.length_b   1.000
_cell.length_c   1.000
_cell.angle_alpha   90.00
_cell.angle_beta   90.00
_cell.angle_gamma   90.00
#
_symmetry.space_group_name_H-M   'P 1'
#
loop_
_entity.id
_entity.type
_entity.pdbx_description
1 polymer ?
#
loop_
_entity_poly.entity_id
_entity_poly.type
_entity_poly.pdbx_seq_one_letter_code
_entity_poly.pdbx_strand_id
1 'polypeptide(L)'
;MFSAAELEFLRSQRIGRFATVGPSGWPHVTPVMYTMNDDGSLDFDVDGVKLRNLTAEPRAAMVVDAMGPKRGIAMQGQVELIAPERARLRPLHKFVWGI
;
A
#
# COMPACT_ATOMS: atom_id res chain seq x y z
N MET A 1 11.38 -8.81 4.05
CA MET A 1 10.58 -7.73 4.66
C MET A 1 9.45 -8.30 5.50
N PHE A 2 8.55 -9.08 4.96
CA PHE A 2 7.43 -9.65 5.69
C PHE A 2 7.70 -11.09 6.12
N SER A 3 7.28 -11.45 7.34
CA SER A 3 7.29 -12.83 7.81
C SER A 3 6.22 -13.66 7.06
N ALA A 4 6.28 -14.97 7.21
CA ALA A 4 5.27 -15.85 6.62
C ALA A 4 3.86 -15.54 7.14
N ALA A 5 3.72 -15.26 8.45
CA ALA A 5 2.44 -14.91 9.05
C ALA A 5 1.93 -13.55 8.54
N GLU A 6 2.82 -12.58 8.35
CA GLU A 6 2.47 -11.27 7.80
C GLU A 6 2.02 -11.37 6.35
N LEU A 7 2.69 -12.17 5.53
CA LEU A 7 2.27 -12.42 4.14
C LEU A 7 0.92 -13.12 4.09
N GLU A 8 0.68 -14.08 4.96
CA GLU A 8 -0.61 -14.75 5.06
C GLU A 8 -1.72 -13.76 5.40
N PHE A 9 -1.48 -12.87 6.36
CA PHE A 9 -2.44 -11.82 6.71
C PHE A 9 -2.73 -10.94 5.50
N LEU A 10 -1.69 -10.43 4.83
CA LEU A 10 -1.86 -9.55 3.68
C LEU A 10 -2.62 -10.23 2.53
N ARG A 11 -2.38 -11.53 2.30
CA ARG A 11 -3.11 -12.30 1.29
C ARG A 11 -4.55 -12.57 1.67
N SER A 12 -4.87 -12.57 2.96
CA SER A 12 -6.23 -12.80 3.46
C SER A 12 -7.13 -11.56 3.34
N GLN A 13 -6.55 -10.37 3.19
CA GLN A 13 -7.26 -9.11 3.04
C GLN A 13 -7.29 -8.70 1.57
N ARG A 14 -8.19 -7.77 1.21
CA ARG A 14 -8.35 -7.31 -0.18
C ARG A 14 -8.20 -5.82 -0.34
N ILE A 15 -8.41 -5.08 0.74
CA ILE A 15 -8.44 -3.61 0.71
C ILE A 15 -7.36 -3.07 1.61
N GLY A 16 -6.57 -2.15 1.07
CA GLY A 16 -5.65 -1.34 1.83
C GLY A 16 -6.06 0.13 1.73
N ARG A 17 -5.66 0.92 2.72
CA ARG A 17 -5.84 2.36 2.70
C ARG A 17 -4.52 2.97 2.28
N PHE A 18 -4.54 3.57 1.10
CA PHE A 18 -3.34 4.01 0.40
C PHE A 18 -3.20 5.51 0.47
N ALA A 19 -2.06 5.99 0.95
CA ALA A 19 -1.78 7.41 1.16
C ALA A 19 -0.66 7.88 0.25
N THR A 20 -0.90 9.02 -0.39
CA THR A 20 0.06 9.71 -1.25
C THR A 20 0.12 11.18 -0.87
N VAL A 21 1.18 11.86 -1.28
CA VAL A 21 1.31 13.31 -1.14
C VAL A 21 1.80 13.89 -2.45
N GLY A 22 1.20 14.98 -2.88
CA GLY A 22 1.57 15.66 -4.12
C GLY A 22 2.07 17.09 -3.87
N PRO A 23 2.16 17.89 -4.94
CA PRO A 23 2.67 19.27 -4.86
C PRO A 23 1.91 20.17 -3.89
N SER A 24 0.64 19.87 -3.61
CA SER A 24 -0.13 20.65 -2.63
C SER A 24 0.35 20.48 -1.19
N GLY A 25 1.09 19.39 -0.91
CA GLY A 25 1.54 19.05 0.43
C GLY A 25 0.49 18.36 1.30
N TRP A 26 -0.76 18.28 0.86
CA TRP A 26 -1.81 17.60 1.61
C TRP A 26 -1.76 16.08 1.38
N PRO A 27 -1.73 15.28 2.44
CA PRO A 27 -1.87 13.84 2.29
C PRO A 27 -3.25 13.49 1.73
N HIS A 28 -3.26 12.54 0.81
CA HIS A 28 -4.48 12.02 0.19
C HIS A 28 -4.55 10.53 0.49
N VAL A 29 -5.70 10.05 0.97
CA VAL A 29 -5.87 8.65 1.32
C VAL A 29 -7.18 8.13 0.73
N THR A 30 -7.09 6.95 0.08
CA THR A 30 -8.25 6.25 -0.48
C THR A 30 -8.08 4.75 -0.29
N PRO A 31 -9.18 3.98 -0.22
CA PRO A 31 -9.08 2.53 -0.27
C PRO A 31 -8.67 2.07 -1.67
N VAL A 32 -7.85 1.03 -1.72
CA VAL A 32 -7.48 0.36 -2.97
C VAL A 32 -7.63 -1.15 -2.78
N MET A 33 -8.03 -1.85 -3.83
CA MET A 33 -7.98 -3.31 -3.87
C MET A 33 -6.61 -3.71 -4.39
N TYR A 34 -5.89 -4.50 -3.61
CA TYR A 34 -4.52 -4.89 -3.96
C TYR A 34 -4.38 -6.39 -4.13
N THR A 35 -3.35 -6.78 -4.85
CA THR A 35 -2.88 -8.16 -4.90
C THR A 35 -1.42 -8.22 -4.45
N MET A 36 -1.05 -9.31 -3.77
CA MET A 36 0.33 -9.53 -3.33
C MET A 36 1.13 -10.24 -4.40
N ASN A 37 2.35 -9.77 -4.63
CA ASN A 37 3.35 -10.49 -5.42
C ASN A 37 4.21 -11.35 -4.50
N ASP A 38 4.87 -12.38 -5.07
CA ASP A 38 5.70 -13.30 -4.30
C ASP A 38 6.89 -12.62 -3.62
N ASP A 39 7.33 -11.48 -4.16
CA ASP A 39 8.43 -10.70 -3.58
C ASP A 39 7.99 -9.77 -2.43
N GLY A 40 6.71 -9.78 -2.07
CA GLY A 40 6.17 -8.92 -1.01
C GLY A 40 5.71 -7.54 -1.49
N SER A 41 5.81 -7.23 -2.77
CA SER A 41 5.25 -6.00 -3.33
C SER A 41 3.74 -6.15 -3.54
N LEU A 42 3.05 -5.01 -3.63
CA LEU A 42 1.60 -4.96 -3.77
C LEU A 42 1.25 -4.22 -5.06
N ASP A 43 0.36 -4.81 -5.86
CA ASP A 43 -0.14 -4.20 -7.10
C ASP A 43 -1.59 -3.76 -6.93
N PHE A 44 -1.92 -2.59 -7.47
CA PHE A 44 -3.28 -2.04 -7.41
C PHE A 44 -3.48 -0.98 -8.48
N ASP A 45 -4.74 -0.73 -8.83
CA ASP A 45 -5.08 0.32 -9.79
C ASP A 45 -4.98 1.70 -9.16
N VAL A 46 -4.55 2.67 -9.96
CA VAL A 46 -4.46 4.07 -9.54
C VAL A 46 -5.01 4.97 -10.64
N ASP A 47 -5.73 6.01 -10.23
CA ASP A 47 -6.23 7.05 -11.11
C ASP A 47 -6.36 8.37 -10.33
N GLY A 48 -6.79 9.43 -11.00
CA GLY A 48 -7.13 10.70 -10.36
C GLY A 48 -5.99 11.31 -9.55
N VAL A 49 -6.32 11.76 -8.34
CA VAL A 49 -5.40 12.50 -7.46
C VAL A 49 -4.20 11.64 -7.07
N LYS A 50 -4.42 10.38 -6.70
CA LYS A 50 -3.31 9.52 -6.31
C LYS A 50 -2.33 9.25 -7.45
N LEU A 51 -2.82 9.13 -8.68
CA LEU A 51 -1.94 8.99 -9.85
C LEU A 51 -1.10 10.25 -10.07
N ARG A 52 -1.72 11.43 -10.01
CA ARG A 52 -1.00 12.71 -10.12
C ARG A 52 0.05 12.87 -9.02
N ASN A 53 -0.31 12.51 -7.78
CA ASN A 53 0.60 12.59 -6.65
C ASN A 53 1.82 11.68 -6.86
N LEU A 54 1.59 10.44 -7.28
CA LEU A 54 2.67 9.47 -7.51
C LEU A 54 3.62 9.88 -8.63
N THR A 55 3.12 10.58 -9.63
CA THR A 55 3.95 11.10 -10.72
C THR A 55 4.97 12.13 -10.20
N ALA A 56 4.58 12.93 -9.20
CA ALA A 56 5.45 13.94 -8.59
C ALA A 56 6.26 13.39 -7.42
N GLU A 57 5.69 12.47 -6.62
CA GLU A 57 6.31 11.92 -5.42
C GLU A 57 6.02 10.41 -5.32
N PRO A 58 7.00 9.56 -5.59
CA PRO A 58 6.79 8.09 -5.58
C PRO A 58 6.73 7.49 -4.17
N ARG A 59 7.10 8.21 -3.12
CA ARG A 59 7.00 7.70 -1.76
C ARG A 59 5.55 7.70 -1.31
N ALA A 60 5.12 6.59 -0.71
CA ALA A 60 3.74 6.39 -0.32
C ALA A 60 3.63 5.49 0.89
N ALA A 61 2.44 5.40 1.45
CA ALA A 61 2.16 4.57 2.60
C ALA A 61 0.85 3.80 2.37
N MET A 62 0.75 2.65 3.01
CA MET A 62 -0.47 1.85 3.01
C MET A 62 -0.67 1.21 4.36
N VAL A 63 -1.91 1.12 4.81
CA VAL A 63 -2.28 0.31 5.96
C VAL A 63 -3.31 -0.72 5.54
N VAL A 64 -3.08 -1.95 5.99
CA VAL A 64 -4.03 -3.06 5.86
C VAL A 64 -4.34 -3.53 7.26
N ASP A 65 -5.59 -3.48 7.67
CA ASP A 65 -5.99 -3.79 9.03
C ASP A 65 -7.31 -4.58 9.06
N ALA A 66 -7.52 -5.27 10.17
CA ALA A 66 -8.73 -6.04 10.42
C ALA A 66 -9.08 -5.96 11.90
N MET A 67 -10.36 -6.14 12.19
CA MET A 67 -10.88 -6.20 13.54
C MET A 67 -11.46 -7.59 13.80
N GLY A 68 -11.38 -8.04 15.06
CA GLY A 68 -11.91 -9.30 15.51
C GLY A 68 -11.07 -10.54 15.18
N PRO A 69 -9.81 -10.68 15.68
CA PRO A 69 -9.08 -9.76 16.55
C PRO A 69 -8.46 -8.58 15.80
N LYS A 70 -8.10 -7.56 16.56
CA LYS A 70 -7.44 -6.36 16.03
C LYS A 70 -6.02 -6.70 15.59
N ARG A 71 -5.73 -6.46 14.32
CA ARG A 71 -4.41 -6.72 13.72
C ARG A 71 -4.23 -5.86 12.48
N GLY A 72 -2.99 -5.64 12.11
CA GLY A 72 -2.72 -4.88 10.90
C GLY A 72 -1.25 -4.72 10.60
N ILE A 73 -1.00 -4.18 9.41
CA ILE A 73 0.34 -3.82 8.94
C ILE A 73 0.24 -2.44 8.29
N ALA A 74 1.02 -1.50 8.81
CA ALA A 74 1.27 -0.23 8.15
C ALA A 74 2.63 -0.32 7.46
N MET A 75 2.72 0.19 6.25
CA MET A 75 3.96 0.14 5.48
C MET A 75 4.21 1.45 4.76
N GLN A 76 5.48 1.76 4.58
CA GLN A 76 5.95 2.88 3.78
C GLN A 76 6.89 2.33 2.72
N GLY A 77 6.84 2.89 1.52
CA GLY A 77 7.70 2.43 0.45
C GLY A 77 7.67 3.34 -0.76
N GLN A 78 8.21 2.85 -1.85
CA GLN A 78 8.21 3.55 -3.12
C GLN A 78 7.28 2.85 -4.10
N VAL A 79 6.66 3.65 -4.95
CA VAL A 79 5.70 3.18 -5.96
C VAL A 79 6.30 3.33 -7.34
N GLU A 80 6.18 2.27 -8.12
CA GLU A 80 6.51 2.22 -9.55
C GLU A 80 5.19 2.11 -10.32
N LEU A 81 5.02 2.93 -11.35
CA LEU A 81 3.91 2.77 -12.28
C LEU A 81 4.28 1.69 -13.29
N ILE A 82 3.64 0.53 -13.20
CA ILE A 82 3.92 -0.63 -14.06
C ILE A 82 3.04 -0.67 -15.31
N ALA A 83 2.02 0.19 -15.35
CA ALA A 83 1.15 0.47 -16.48
C ALA A 83 0.57 1.86 -16.27
N PRO A 84 -0.11 2.50 -17.26
CA PRO A 84 -0.59 3.88 -17.12
C PRO A 84 -1.46 4.12 -15.88
N GLU A 85 -2.26 3.14 -15.47
CA GLU A 85 -3.13 3.25 -14.29
C GLU A 85 -2.93 2.07 -13.33
N ARG A 86 -1.72 1.54 -13.27
CA ARG A 86 -1.38 0.41 -12.39
C ARG A 86 -0.10 0.69 -11.64
N ALA A 87 -0.14 0.53 -10.33
CA ALA A 87 0.96 0.82 -9.43
C ALA A 87 1.49 -0.43 -8.75
N ARG A 88 2.77 -0.44 -8.45
CA ARG A 88 3.42 -1.45 -7.61
C ARG A 88 4.09 -0.76 -6.44
N LEU A 89 3.60 -1.01 -5.23
CA LEU A 89 4.22 -0.54 -4.00
C LEU A 89 5.28 -1.55 -3.56
N ARG A 90 6.52 -1.07 -3.38
CA ARG A 90 7.63 -1.83 -2.82
C ARG A 90 7.88 -1.36 -1.40
N PRO A 91 7.43 -2.12 -0.36
CA PRO A 91 7.59 -1.70 1.02
C PRO A 91 9.06 -1.65 1.44
N LEU A 92 9.41 -0.62 2.21
CA LEU A 92 10.75 -0.42 2.79
C LEU A 92 10.72 -0.43 4.31
N HIS A 93 9.62 0.02 4.89
CA HIS A 93 9.43 0.09 6.34
C HIS A 93 8.06 -0.46 6.70
N LYS A 94 7.97 -1.11 7.85
CA LYS A 94 6.70 -1.64 8.32
C LYS A 94 6.51 -1.40 9.81
N PHE A 95 5.25 -1.34 10.22
CA PHE A 95 4.80 -1.40 11.59
C PHE A 95 3.68 -2.43 11.66
N VAL A 96 3.80 -3.41 12.58
CA VAL A 96 2.91 -4.57 12.64
C VAL A 96 2.30 -4.69 14.03
N TRP A 97 1.01 -5.01 14.13
CA TRP A 97 0.33 -5.28 15.40
C TRP A 97 -0.62 -6.47 15.24
N GLY A 98 -0.72 -7.26 16.29
CA GLY A 98 -1.67 -8.38 16.38
C GLY A 98 -1.37 -9.59 15.50
N ILE A 99 -0.18 -9.66 14.94
CA ILE A 99 0.20 -10.76 14.05
C ILE A 99 1.43 -11.48 14.60
#